data_ba865567c1d95e194982e4f8962dab3d
#
_entry.id   ba865567c1d95e194982e4f8962dab3d
#
_cell.length_a   1.000
_cell.length_b   1.000
_cell.length_c   1.000
_cell.angle_alpha   90.00
_cell.angle_beta   90.00
_cell.angle_gamma   90.00
#
_symmetry.space_group_name_H-M   'P 1'
#
loop_
_entity.id
_entity.type
_entity.pdbx_description
1 polymer ?
#
loop_
_entity_poly.entity_id
_entity_poly.type
_entity_poly.pdbx_seq_one_letter_code
_entity_poly.pdbx_strand_id
1 'polypeptide(L)'
;MVATAVFSAVAPAAAQAPRFVPPVDAPISDPYRPPSTPYGPGNRGIEYATRPGVEVRASGSGVVAFAGVIAHERYVSIDHEGGIRTTYSYLATIEVVAGQRVAQGDVVGTAGARLHFGARRFGRYIDPASLFEIATPRRARLVPVLGPPWT
;
A
#
# COMPACT_ATOMS: atom_id res chain seq x y z
N MET A 1 -24.56 -10.79 52.45
CA MET A 1 -24.65 -10.48 51.00
C MET A 1 -23.28 -10.02 50.53
N VAL A 2 -22.60 -10.81 49.74
CA VAL A 2 -21.30 -10.47 49.20
C VAL A 2 -21.52 -10.05 47.72
N ALA A 3 -21.25 -8.77 47.42
CA ALA A 3 -21.35 -8.26 46.05
C ALA A 3 -20.08 -8.62 45.28
N THR A 4 -20.23 -9.50 44.31
CA THR A 4 -19.12 -9.86 43.39
C THR A 4 -19.05 -8.81 42.31
N ALA A 5 -18.01 -7.96 42.35
CA ALA A 5 -17.72 -7.03 41.28
C ALA A 5 -17.10 -7.80 40.10
N VAL A 6 -17.78 -7.83 38.96
CA VAL A 6 -17.26 -8.37 37.70
C VAL A 6 -16.45 -7.27 37.04
N PHE A 7 -15.12 -7.41 37.06
CA PHE A 7 -14.23 -6.58 36.25
C PHE A 7 -14.23 -7.12 34.82
N SER A 8 -14.91 -6.46 33.91
CA SER A 8 -14.74 -6.69 32.48
C SER A 8 -13.39 -6.10 32.05
N ALA A 9 -12.43 -6.96 31.81
CA ALA A 9 -11.19 -6.54 31.17
C ALA A 9 -11.46 -6.21 29.70
N VAL A 10 -11.37 -4.92 29.34
CA VAL A 10 -11.36 -4.48 27.94
C VAL A 10 -10.01 -4.87 27.37
N ALA A 11 -9.99 -5.86 26.47
CA ALA A 11 -8.80 -6.23 25.74
C ALA A 11 -8.33 -5.02 24.90
N PRO A 12 -7.01 -4.73 24.85
CA PRO A 12 -6.50 -3.67 23.98
C PRO A 12 -6.82 -4.03 22.53
N ALA A 13 -7.39 -3.07 21.78
CA ALA A 13 -7.62 -3.23 20.35
C ALA A 13 -6.28 -3.52 19.69
N ALA A 14 -6.14 -4.71 19.09
CA ALA A 14 -4.96 -5.07 18.31
C ALA A 14 -4.81 -4.03 17.20
N ALA A 15 -3.62 -3.40 17.09
CA ALA A 15 -3.31 -2.49 16.00
C ALA A 15 -3.45 -3.28 14.70
N GLN A 16 -4.39 -2.87 13.82
CA GLN A 16 -4.55 -3.52 12.53
C GLN A 16 -3.30 -3.30 11.70
N ALA A 17 -2.79 -4.36 11.08
CA ALA A 17 -1.71 -4.28 10.13
C ALA A 17 -2.10 -3.30 8.99
N PRO A 18 -1.14 -2.51 8.45
CA PRO A 18 -1.44 -1.59 7.37
C PRO A 18 -1.99 -2.35 6.16
N ARG A 19 -3.03 -1.81 5.53
CA ARG A 19 -3.68 -2.43 4.36
C ARG A 19 -2.74 -2.55 3.17
N PHE A 20 -1.79 -1.61 3.06
CA PHE A 20 -0.75 -1.58 2.03
C PHE A 20 0.62 -1.32 2.65
N VAL A 21 1.63 -1.95 2.07
CA VAL A 21 3.05 -1.76 2.42
C VAL A 21 3.85 -1.49 1.15
N PRO A 22 5.02 -0.84 1.23
CA PRO A 22 5.92 -0.72 0.10
C PRO A 22 6.25 -2.09 -0.51
N PRO A 23 6.30 -2.20 -1.85
CA PRO A 23 6.54 -3.48 -2.53
C PRO A 23 7.97 -3.98 -2.40
N VAL A 24 8.88 -3.13 -1.98
CA VAL A 24 10.32 -3.40 -1.87
C VAL A 24 10.91 -2.50 -0.77
N ASP A 25 11.91 -3.01 -0.07
CA ASP A 25 12.72 -2.22 0.86
C ASP A 25 13.91 -1.63 0.10
N ALA A 26 13.67 -0.48 -0.53
CA ALA A 26 14.66 0.23 -1.32
C ALA A 26 14.39 1.75 -1.27
N PRO A 27 15.41 2.59 -1.46
CA PRO A 27 15.21 4.03 -1.49
C PRO A 27 14.39 4.47 -2.69
N ILE A 28 13.55 5.49 -2.49
CA ILE A 28 12.82 6.15 -3.56
C ILE A 28 13.79 7.03 -4.34
N SER A 29 13.93 6.78 -5.62
CA SER A 29 14.77 7.56 -6.54
C SER A 29 13.99 8.67 -7.23
N ASP A 30 12.69 8.47 -7.48
CA ASP A 30 11.79 9.49 -8.04
C ASP A 30 10.38 9.35 -7.46
N PRO A 31 9.89 10.38 -6.72
CA PRO A 31 8.58 10.35 -6.12
C PRO A 31 7.47 10.60 -7.15
N TYR A 32 6.23 10.33 -6.73
CA TYR A 32 5.04 10.65 -7.52
C TYR A 32 4.95 12.15 -7.81
N ARG A 33 4.75 12.49 -9.10
CA ARG A 33 4.52 13.84 -9.59
C ARG A 33 3.41 13.82 -10.63
N PRO A 34 2.18 14.19 -10.26
CA PRO A 34 1.08 14.15 -11.20
C PRO A 34 1.37 15.04 -12.42
N PRO A 35 1.17 14.54 -13.63
CA PRO A 35 1.29 15.39 -14.80
C PRO A 35 0.17 16.43 -14.82
N SER A 36 0.47 17.64 -15.30
CA SER A 36 -0.50 18.72 -15.43
C SER A 36 -1.57 18.47 -16.50
N THR A 37 -1.30 17.56 -17.43
CA THR A 37 -2.22 17.12 -18.48
C THR A 37 -2.19 15.60 -18.58
N PRO A 38 -3.21 14.92 -19.16
CA PRO A 38 -3.24 13.46 -19.29
C PRO A 38 -2.02 12.85 -19.98
N TYR A 39 -1.37 13.60 -20.86
CA TYR A 39 -0.19 13.17 -21.63
C TYR A 39 1.07 13.97 -21.28
N GLY A 40 0.99 14.87 -20.31
CA GLY A 40 2.09 15.73 -19.91
C GLY A 40 3.21 15.00 -19.17
N PRO A 41 4.36 15.66 -19.00
CA PRO A 41 5.47 15.14 -18.23
C PRO A 41 5.08 15.02 -16.76
N GLY A 42 5.57 13.98 -16.10
CA GLY A 42 5.32 13.69 -14.69
C GLY A 42 5.74 12.27 -14.38
N ASN A 43 5.58 11.88 -13.11
CA ASN A 43 5.76 10.51 -12.67
C ASN A 43 4.42 10.01 -12.08
N ARG A 44 3.82 9.00 -12.72
CA ARG A 44 2.52 8.44 -12.33
C ARG A 44 2.61 7.35 -11.26
N GLY A 45 3.76 7.23 -10.63
CA GLY A 45 4.05 6.28 -9.59
C GLY A 45 5.27 6.70 -8.79
N ILE A 46 5.86 5.75 -8.10
CA ILE A 46 7.10 5.90 -7.35
C ILE A 46 8.16 5.04 -8.02
N GLU A 47 9.34 5.59 -8.27
CA GLU A 47 10.50 4.84 -8.70
C GLU A 47 11.35 4.47 -7.48
N TYR A 48 11.67 3.18 -7.37
CA TYR A 48 12.62 2.67 -6.38
C TYR A 48 13.94 2.34 -7.05
N ALA A 49 15.04 2.73 -6.43
CA ALA A 49 16.38 2.30 -6.83
C ALA A 49 16.64 0.90 -6.26
N THR A 50 16.50 -0.11 -7.10
CA THR A 50 16.66 -1.51 -6.72
C THR A 50 17.96 -2.08 -7.27
N ARG A 51 18.29 -3.29 -6.84
CA ARG A 51 19.32 -4.12 -7.45
C ARG A 51 18.65 -5.26 -8.21
N PRO A 52 19.19 -5.70 -9.35
CA PRO A 52 18.67 -6.86 -10.06
C PRO A 52 18.57 -8.09 -9.15
N GLY A 53 17.39 -8.75 -9.17
CA GLY A 53 17.12 -9.93 -8.37
C GLY A 53 16.48 -9.69 -7.01
N VAL A 54 16.29 -8.44 -6.58
CA VAL A 54 15.56 -8.13 -5.34
C VAL A 54 14.10 -8.56 -5.49
N GLU A 55 13.57 -9.27 -4.50
CA GLU A 55 12.17 -9.69 -4.49
C GLU A 55 11.22 -8.50 -4.42
N VAL A 56 10.24 -8.51 -5.29
CA VAL A 56 9.12 -7.57 -5.30
C VAL A 56 7.90 -8.27 -4.73
N ARG A 57 7.27 -7.66 -3.74
CA ARG A 57 6.16 -8.25 -3.00
C ARG A 57 4.87 -7.50 -3.25
N ALA A 58 3.75 -8.23 -3.19
CA ALA A 58 2.42 -7.63 -3.27
C ALA A 58 2.25 -6.59 -2.15
N SER A 59 1.98 -5.37 -2.54
CA SER A 59 1.78 -4.24 -1.60
C SER A 59 0.54 -4.43 -0.72
N GLY A 60 -0.47 -5.11 -1.21
CA GLY A 60 -1.69 -5.47 -0.51
C GLY A 60 -2.26 -6.78 -1.02
N SER A 61 -3.20 -7.36 -0.28
CA SER A 61 -3.93 -8.56 -0.71
C SER A 61 -4.88 -8.24 -1.86
N GLY A 62 -5.00 -9.16 -2.82
CA GLY A 62 -5.86 -8.96 -3.98
C GLY A 62 -5.81 -10.10 -4.98
N VAL A 63 -6.19 -9.79 -6.21
CA VAL A 63 -6.17 -10.73 -7.34
C VAL A 63 -5.32 -10.14 -8.47
N VAL A 64 -4.42 -10.94 -9.01
CA VAL A 64 -3.58 -10.54 -10.14
C VAL A 64 -4.48 -10.31 -11.36
N ALA A 65 -4.54 -9.06 -11.82
CA ALA A 65 -5.32 -8.66 -12.98
C ALA A 65 -4.54 -8.87 -14.29
N PHE A 66 -3.22 -8.68 -14.24
CA PHE A 66 -2.32 -8.84 -15.37
C PHE A 66 -0.95 -9.30 -14.89
N ALA A 67 -0.33 -10.20 -15.63
CA ALA A 67 1.05 -10.62 -15.44
C ALA A 67 1.63 -10.97 -16.83
N GLY A 68 2.57 -10.17 -17.34
CA GLY A 68 3.10 -10.38 -18.67
C GLY A 68 4.03 -9.26 -19.16
N VAL A 69 4.32 -9.30 -20.46
CA VAL A 69 5.24 -8.37 -21.14
C VAL A 69 4.43 -7.41 -22.00
N ILE A 70 4.70 -6.11 -21.86
CA ILE A 70 4.17 -5.06 -22.73
C ILE A 70 5.39 -4.22 -23.19
N ALA A 71 5.57 -4.06 -24.51
CA ALA A 71 6.65 -3.27 -25.09
C ALA A 71 8.05 -3.62 -24.50
N HIS A 72 8.34 -4.93 -24.40
CA HIS A 72 9.58 -5.50 -23.86
C HIS A 72 9.79 -5.39 -22.35
N GLU A 73 8.90 -4.75 -21.63
CA GLU A 73 8.95 -4.61 -20.17
C GLU A 73 7.96 -5.55 -19.48
N ARG A 74 8.33 -6.07 -18.32
CA ARG A 74 7.50 -6.97 -17.51
C ARG A 74 6.68 -6.18 -16.50
N TYR A 75 5.38 -6.51 -16.47
CA TYR A 75 4.39 -5.87 -15.61
C TYR A 75 3.58 -6.91 -14.84
N VAL A 76 3.26 -6.57 -13.61
CA VAL A 76 2.21 -7.22 -12.81
C VAL A 76 1.25 -6.13 -12.35
N SER A 77 -0.05 -6.37 -12.46
CA SER A 77 -1.08 -5.52 -11.86
C SER A 77 -1.95 -6.35 -10.94
N ILE A 78 -2.30 -5.78 -9.79
CA ILE A 78 -3.13 -6.43 -8.78
C ILE A 78 -4.33 -5.55 -8.49
N ASP A 79 -5.52 -6.14 -8.53
CA ASP A 79 -6.77 -5.51 -8.10
C ASP A 79 -7.00 -5.80 -6.62
N HIS A 80 -7.28 -4.75 -5.89
CA HIS A 80 -7.55 -4.77 -4.46
C HIS A 80 -8.96 -4.26 -4.18
N GLU A 81 -9.45 -4.53 -2.98
CA GLU A 81 -10.72 -3.95 -2.52
C GLU A 81 -10.69 -2.42 -2.54
N GLY A 82 -11.87 -1.80 -2.71
CA GLY A 82 -12.03 -0.34 -2.72
C GLY A 82 -11.61 0.31 -4.03
N GLY A 83 -11.62 -0.43 -5.13
CA GLY A 83 -11.34 0.09 -6.47
C GLY A 83 -9.87 0.46 -6.68
N ILE A 84 -8.96 -0.08 -5.87
CA ILE A 84 -7.53 0.18 -5.98
C ILE A 84 -6.90 -0.87 -6.88
N ARG A 85 -6.05 -0.41 -7.80
CA ARG A 85 -5.16 -1.25 -8.60
C ARG A 85 -3.72 -0.77 -8.41
N THR A 86 -2.83 -1.70 -8.05
CA THR A 86 -1.39 -1.45 -8.03
C THR A 86 -0.74 -2.07 -9.26
N THR A 87 0.33 -1.45 -9.75
CA THR A 87 1.10 -1.92 -10.90
C THR A 87 2.58 -1.89 -10.59
N TYR A 88 3.24 -2.98 -10.89
CA TYR A 88 4.67 -3.22 -10.70
C TYR A 88 5.30 -3.32 -12.07
N SER A 89 6.22 -2.43 -12.41
CA SER A 89 6.85 -2.33 -13.74
C SER A 89 8.36 -2.44 -13.66
N TYR A 90 8.97 -2.81 -14.77
CA TYR A 90 10.42 -3.06 -14.90
C TYR A 90 10.89 -4.26 -14.08
N LEU A 91 10.05 -5.28 -14.00
CA LEU A 91 10.39 -6.54 -13.35
C LEU A 91 11.44 -7.31 -14.19
N ALA A 92 12.39 -7.94 -13.52
CA ALA A 92 13.31 -8.89 -14.14
C ALA A 92 12.64 -10.25 -14.35
N THR A 93 11.81 -10.70 -13.39
CA THR A 93 11.03 -11.93 -13.47
C THR A 93 9.60 -11.71 -12.98
N ILE A 94 8.68 -12.54 -13.43
CA ILE A 94 7.30 -12.61 -12.96
C ILE A 94 7.09 -13.99 -12.34
N GLU A 95 6.53 -14.04 -11.12
CA GLU A 95 6.30 -15.28 -10.36
C GLU A 95 4.83 -15.54 -10.05
N VAL A 96 3.93 -14.79 -10.69
CA VAL A 96 2.47 -14.92 -10.55
C VAL A 96 1.82 -14.98 -11.91
N VAL A 97 0.56 -15.44 -11.95
CA VAL A 97 -0.25 -15.48 -13.16
C VAL A 97 -1.54 -14.70 -12.97
N ALA A 98 -2.11 -14.20 -14.05
CA ALA A 98 -3.42 -13.54 -14.04
C ALA A 98 -4.49 -14.45 -13.43
N GLY A 99 -5.34 -13.89 -12.57
CA GLY A 99 -6.37 -14.61 -11.82
C GLY A 99 -5.91 -15.19 -10.48
N GLN A 100 -4.61 -15.22 -10.20
CA GLN A 100 -4.07 -15.72 -8.93
C GLN A 100 -4.44 -14.77 -7.78
N ARG A 101 -4.90 -15.36 -6.65
CA ARG A 101 -5.01 -14.62 -5.39
C ARG A 101 -3.66 -14.49 -4.74
N VAL A 102 -3.35 -13.31 -4.25
CA VAL A 102 -2.13 -13.01 -3.50
C VAL A 102 -2.49 -12.37 -2.17
N ALA A 103 -1.72 -12.69 -1.15
CA ALA A 103 -1.73 -11.97 0.13
C ALA A 103 -0.71 -10.85 0.11
N GLN A 104 -0.92 -9.83 0.94
CA GLN A 104 0.10 -8.80 1.18
C GLN A 104 1.43 -9.47 1.56
N GLY A 105 2.51 -9.09 0.91
CA GLY A 105 3.83 -9.65 1.16
C GLY A 105 4.21 -10.86 0.32
N ASP A 106 3.28 -11.45 -0.44
CA ASP A 106 3.61 -12.53 -1.38
C ASP A 106 4.54 -12.03 -2.48
N VAL A 107 5.52 -12.83 -2.88
CA VAL A 107 6.44 -12.49 -3.96
C VAL A 107 5.70 -12.52 -5.29
N VAL A 108 5.78 -11.42 -6.05
CA VAL A 108 5.17 -11.30 -7.39
C VAL A 108 6.20 -11.39 -8.51
N GLY A 109 7.46 -11.23 -8.18
CA GLY A 109 8.57 -11.29 -9.11
C GLY A 109 9.85 -10.72 -8.50
N THR A 110 10.84 -10.45 -9.34
CA THR A 110 12.08 -9.77 -8.94
C THR A 110 12.23 -8.47 -9.72
N ALA A 111 12.91 -7.49 -9.11
CA ALA A 111 13.19 -6.21 -9.74
C ALA A 111 14.41 -6.29 -10.66
N GLY A 112 14.47 -5.39 -11.62
CA GLY A 112 15.68 -5.01 -12.33
C GLY A 112 16.50 -3.97 -11.53
N ALA A 113 17.22 -3.09 -12.24
CA ALA A 113 17.95 -1.98 -11.62
C ALA A 113 17.03 -0.90 -11.02
N ARG A 114 15.77 -0.90 -11.37
CA ARG A 114 14.73 -0.02 -10.84
C ARG A 114 13.39 -0.75 -10.79
N LEU A 115 12.50 -0.28 -9.95
CA LEU A 115 11.10 -0.70 -9.89
C LEU A 115 10.23 0.54 -9.99
N HIS A 116 9.29 0.57 -10.92
CA HIS A 116 8.23 1.57 -10.93
C HIS A 116 6.96 0.98 -10.31
N PHE A 117 6.45 1.63 -9.29
CA PHE A 117 5.26 1.24 -8.57
C PHE A 117 4.17 2.30 -8.73
N GLY A 118 3.11 1.95 -9.44
CA GLY A 118 1.96 2.81 -9.68
C GLY A 118 0.74 2.39 -8.89
N ALA A 119 -0.15 3.33 -8.63
CA ALA A 119 -1.45 3.08 -8.03
C ALA A 119 -2.55 3.88 -8.73
N ARG A 120 -3.73 3.24 -8.86
CA ARG A 120 -4.95 3.87 -9.33
C ARG A 120 -6.08 3.59 -8.36
N ARG A 121 -6.96 4.57 -8.19
CA ARG A 121 -8.24 4.39 -7.51
C ARG A 121 -9.36 4.72 -8.47
N PHE A 122 -10.25 3.75 -8.73
CA PHE A 122 -11.31 3.87 -9.75
C PHE A 122 -10.77 4.40 -11.10
N GLY A 123 -9.64 3.84 -11.55
CA GLY A 123 -8.99 4.18 -12.82
C GLY A 123 -8.15 5.47 -12.83
N ARG A 124 -8.18 6.28 -11.77
CA ARG A 124 -7.39 7.51 -11.66
C ARG A 124 -6.09 7.28 -10.93
N TYR A 125 -5.00 7.83 -11.43
CA TYR A 125 -3.71 7.79 -10.75
C TYR A 125 -3.78 8.51 -9.41
N ILE A 126 -3.22 7.89 -8.39
CA ILE A 126 -3.03 8.45 -7.06
C ILE A 126 -1.56 8.33 -6.66
N ASP A 127 -1.13 9.12 -5.68
CA ASP A 127 0.17 8.93 -5.06
C ASP A 127 0.20 7.58 -4.33
N PRO A 128 1.06 6.62 -4.74
CA PRO A 128 1.15 5.34 -4.07
C PRO A 128 1.56 5.45 -2.59
N ALA A 129 2.32 6.48 -2.21
CA ALA A 129 2.71 6.71 -0.82
C ALA A 129 1.50 6.91 0.09
N SER A 130 0.40 7.48 -0.44
CA SER A 130 -0.84 7.65 0.32
C SER A 130 -1.49 6.33 0.76
N LEU A 131 -1.15 5.21 0.12
CA LEU A 131 -1.63 3.89 0.49
C LEU A 131 -0.89 3.31 1.71
N PHE A 132 0.35 3.74 1.92
CA PHE A 132 1.21 3.26 3.02
C PHE A 132 0.99 4.02 4.30
N GLU A 133 0.24 5.11 4.27
CA GLU A 133 -0.12 5.84 5.46
C GLU A 133 -0.91 4.90 6.38
N ILE A 134 -0.23 4.46 7.42
CA ILE A 134 -0.89 3.85 8.57
C ILE A 134 -1.95 4.86 8.98
N ALA A 135 -3.21 4.44 9.07
CA ALA A 135 -4.20 5.19 9.79
C ALA A 135 -3.65 5.36 11.21
N THR A 136 -2.89 6.42 11.41
CA THR A 136 -2.47 6.84 12.76
C THR A 136 -3.79 7.04 13.47
N PRO A 137 -4.08 6.27 14.53
CA PRO A 137 -5.28 6.55 15.29
C PRO A 137 -5.21 8.04 15.61
N ARG A 138 -6.19 8.81 15.13
CA ARG A 138 -6.29 10.22 15.51
C ARG A 138 -6.17 10.20 17.02
N ARG A 139 -5.07 10.72 17.55
CA ARG A 139 -4.94 10.92 18.99
C ARG A 139 -6.14 11.75 19.35
N ALA A 140 -7.11 11.11 20.01
CA ALA A 140 -8.22 11.82 20.63
C ALA A 140 -7.55 12.80 21.57
N ARG A 141 -7.56 14.07 21.20
CA ARG A 141 -7.11 15.13 22.08
C ARG A 141 -8.17 15.19 23.16
N LEU A 142 -7.85 14.66 24.33
CA LEU A 142 -8.65 14.88 25.51
C LEU A 142 -8.63 16.38 25.76
N VAL A 143 -9.71 17.05 25.38
CA VAL A 143 -9.96 18.42 25.80
C VAL A 143 -10.43 18.32 27.25
N PRO A 144 -9.72 18.90 28.22
CA PRO A 144 -10.24 18.94 29.58
C PRO A 144 -11.57 19.68 29.54
N VAL A 145 -12.66 19.01 29.89
CA VAL A 145 -13.92 19.67 30.15
C VAL A 145 -13.73 20.34 31.53
N LEU A 146 -13.41 21.61 31.53
CA LEU A 146 -13.50 22.41 32.74
C LEU A 146 -14.97 22.47 33.11
N GLY A 147 -15.37 21.65 34.08
CA GLY A 147 -16.67 21.78 34.69
C GLY A 147 -16.83 23.18 35.33
N PRO A 148 -18.05 23.69 35.43
CA PRO A 148 -18.30 24.97 36.09
C PRO A 148 -17.76 24.94 37.53
N PRO A 149 -17.19 26.04 37.99
CA PRO A 149 -16.71 26.11 39.37
C PRO A 149 -17.91 25.93 40.32
N TRP A 150 -17.78 24.97 41.21
CA TRP A 150 -18.74 24.72 42.27
C TRP A 150 -18.78 25.97 43.15
N THR A 151 -19.89 26.68 43.19
CA THR A 151 -20.24 27.68 44.21
C THR A 151 -20.89 26.99 45.39
#